data_bb1a682455f3983a6b67871292c7a7ce
#
_entry.id   bb1a682455f3983a6b67871292c7a7ce
#
_cell.length_a   1.000
_cell.length_b   1.000
_cell.length_c   1.000
_cell.angle_alpha   90.00
_cell.angle_beta   90.00
_cell.angle_gamma   90.00
#
_symmetry.space_group_name_H-M   'P 1'
#
loop_
_entity.id
_entity.type
_entity.pdbx_description
1 polymer ?
#
loop_
_entity_poly.entity_id
_entity_poly.type
_entity_poly.pdbx_seq_one_letter_code
_entity_poly.pdbx_strand_id
1 'polypeptide(L)'
;MTVLTLTINGRAYGPLEVRDELTMNDFLREHLGLTGTKFGCGAAQCLSCTVIVDNPDGTSYTSPTCVVPAIGFSGKAIRTVEGHAKEGELTPLQRSFIEHFAFQCGYCTPGFLNEGQVLLERLAREPVAQTDLDKAIGQALDGHLCRCTGYVKYHEAVRAVILADPKRYLT
;
A
#
# COMPACT_ATOMS: atom_id res chain seq x y z
N MET A 1 -12.37 -25.42 -5.90
CA MET A 1 -11.77 -24.46 -6.88
C MET A 1 -12.81 -23.44 -7.26
N THR A 2 -12.47 -22.18 -7.21
CA THR A 2 -13.40 -21.05 -7.45
C THR A 2 -12.84 -20.14 -8.54
N VAL A 3 -13.73 -19.53 -9.31
CA VAL A 3 -13.33 -18.61 -10.40
C VAL A 3 -12.97 -17.26 -9.82
N LEU A 4 -11.75 -16.82 -10.08
CA LEU A 4 -11.22 -15.51 -9.70
C LEU A 4 -11.24 -14.56 -10.91
N THR A 5 -11.77 -13.36 -10.70
CA THR A 5 -11.68 -12.23 -11.64
C THR A 5 -11.34 -10.97 -10.84
N LEU A 6 -10.35 -10.21 -11.24
CA LEU A 6 -9.99 -8.95 -10.56
C LEU A 6 -9.16 -8.05 -11.50
N THR A 7 -8.95 -6.83 -11.09
CA THR A 7 -8.02 -5.91 -11.76
C THR A 7 -6.81 -5.65 -10.85
N ILE A 8 -5.59 -5.76 -11.38
CA ILE A 8 -4.35 -5.48 -10.66
C ILE A 8 -3.55 -4.45 -11.44
N ASN A 9 -3.23 -3.32 -10.81
CA ASN A 9 -2.46 -2.23 -11.43
C ASN A 9 -3.06 -1.79 -12.79
N GLY A 10 -4.39 -1.75 -12.89
CA GLY A 10 -5.12 -1.39 -14.10
C GLY A 10 -5.26 -2.49 -15.15
N ARG A 11 -4.68 -3.67 -14.95
CA ARG A 11 -4.79 -4.82 -15.85
C ARG A 11 -5.81 -5.84 -15.32
N ALA A 12 -6.75 -6.24 -16.15
CA ALA A 12 -7.73 -7.28 -15.81
C ALA A 12 -7.09 -8.68 -15.86
N TYR A 13 -7.45 -9.51 -14.88
CA TYR A 13 -7.08 -10.92 -14.76
C TYR A 13 -8.32 -11.78 -14.58
N GLY A 14 -8.34 -12.91 -15.24
CA GLY A 14 -9.40 -13.89 -15.16
C GLY A 14 -10.33 -13.90 -16.38
N PRO A 15 -11.30 -14.87 -16.40
CA PRO A 15 -11.57 -15.84 -15.34
C PRO A 15 -10.44 -16.86 -15.16
N LEU A 16 -10.03 -17.10 -13.92
CA LEU A 16 -9.00 -18.05 -13.53
C LEU A 16 -9.55 -19.02 -12.47
N GLU A 17 -9.39 -20.32 -12.66
CA GLU A 17 -9.68 -21.29 -11.61
C GLU A 17 -8.53 -21.32 -10.60
N VAL A 18 -8.84 -21.02 -9.34
CA VAL A 18 -7.85 -21.01 -8.24
C VAL A 18 -8.33 -21.91 -7.10
N ARG A 19 -7.39 -22.40 -6.32
CA ARG A 19 -7.71 -23.09 -5.07
C ARG A 19 -8.25 -22.09 -4.06
N ASP A 20 -9.25 -22.47 -3.28
CA ASP A 20 -9.94 -21.58 -2.35
C ASP A 20 -9.01 -21.06 -1.25
N GLU A 21 -7.98 -21.86 -0.88
CA GLU A 21 -6.99 -21.51 0.13
C GLU A 21 -5.81 -20.68 -0.40
N LEU A 22 -5.70 -20.47 -1.71
CA LEU A 22 -4.61 -19.70 -2.30
C LEU A 22 -4.63 -18.28 -1.75
N THR A 23 -3.58 -17.89 -1.01
CA THR A 23 -3.49 -16.55 -0.48
C THR A 23 -3.30 -15.53 -1.61
N MET A 24 -3.78 -14.30 -1.40
CA MET A 24 -3.53 -13.24 -2.38
C MET A 24 -2.03 -12.93 -2.50
N ASN A 25 -1.26 -13.11 -1.43
CA ASN A 25 0.19 -12.95 -1.45
C ASN A 25 0.86 -13.94 -2.41
N ASP A 26 0.52 -15.23 -2.30
CA ASP A 26 1.07 -16.27 -3.18
C ASP A 26 0.61 -16.05 -4.63
N PHE A 27 -0.66 -15.66 -4.84
CA PHE A 27 -1.15 -15.34 -6.17
C PHE A 27 -0.35 -14.20 -6.83
N LEU A 28 -0.10 -13.11 -6.12
CA LEU A 28 0.69 -11.99 -6.63
C LEU A 28 2.13 -12.40 -6.93
N ARG A 29 2.76 -13.10 -6.01
CA ARG A 29 4.20 -13.39 -6.08
C ARG A 29 4.55 -14.56 -6.99
N GLU A 30 3.83 -15.69 -6.81
CA GLU A 30 4.20 -16.96 -7.46
C GLU A 30 3.49 -17.16 -8.81
N HIS A 31 2.28 -16.61 -8.97
CA HIS A 31 1.55 -16.73 -10.24
C HIS A 31 1.74 -15.54 -11.17
N LEU A 32 1.88 -14.32 -10.61
CA LEU A 32 2.01 -13.11 -11.42
C LEU A 32 3.42 -12.51 -11.43
N GLY A 33 4.33 -12.98 -10.58
CA GLY A 33 5.69 -12.44 -10.48
C GLY A 33 5.76 -11.03 -9.88
N LEU A 34 4.68 -10.55 -9.24
CA LEU A 34 4.63 -9.25 -8.56
C LEU A 34 5.24 -9.37 -7.16
N THR A 35 6.58 -9.41 -7.10
CA THR A 35 7.36 -9.70 -5.90
C THR A 35 7.56 -8.50 -4.98
N GLY A 36 7.10 -7.32 -5.36
CA GLY A 36 7.11 -6.12 -4.53
C GLY A 36 6.27 -6.29 -3.26
N THR A 37 5.12 -6.95 -3.35
CA THR A 37 4.34 -7.36 -2.17
C THR A 37 5.08 -8.46 -1.42
N LYS A 38 5.45 -8.22 -0.14
CA LYS A 38 6.37 -9.11 0.61
C LYS A 38 5.60 -10.08 1.53
N PHE A 39 6.13 -11.29 1.69
CA PHE A 39 5.66 -12.23 2.69
C PHE A 39 6.56 -12.14 3.93
N GLY A 40 6.03 -11.67 5.06
CA GLY A 40 6.77 -11.52 6.31
C GLY A 40 6.28 -12.46 7.42
N CYS A 41 5.19 -12.12 8.09
CA CYS A 41 4.73 -12.82 9.29
C CYS A 41 3.70 -13.94 9.02
N GLY A 42 2.98 -13.93 7.91
CA GLY A 42 1.90 -14.87 7.64
C GLY A 42 0.67 -14.73 8.56
N ALA A 43 0.56 -13.63 9.31
CA ALA A 43 -0.44 -13.46 10.37
C ALA A 43 -1.04 -12.03 10.39
N ALA A 44 -0.93 -11.28 9.31
CA ALA A 44 -1.41 -9.89 9.19
C ALA A 44 -0.87 -8.92 10.26
N GLN A 45 0.28 -9.24 10.89
CA GLN A 45 0.86 -8.43 11.97
C GLN A 45 1.86 -7.40 11.45
N CYS A 46 2.72 -7.77 10.49
CA CYS A 46 3.81 -6.89 10.06
C CYS A 46 3.42 -5.93 8.93
N LEU A 47 2.34 -6.20 8.24
CA LEU A 47 1.76 -5.43 7.14
C LEU A 47 2.70 -5.21 5.93
N SER A 48 3.83 -5.94 5.83
CA SER A 48 4.73 -5.88 4.67
C SER A 48 4.08 -6.41 3.37
N CYS A 49 3.00 -7.17 3.51
CA CYS A 49 2.23 -7.74 2.40
C CYS A 49 1.01 -6.88 1.98
N THR A 50 0.89 -5.68 2.50
CA THR A 50 -0.26 -4.81 2.27
C THR A 50 -0.35 -4.37 0.79
N VAL A 51 -1.56 -4.44 0.24
CA VAL A 51 -1.94 -3.88 -1.07
C VAL A 51 -3.04 -2.83 -0.88
N ILE A 52 -3.24 -1.97 -1.87
CA ILE A 52 -4.36 -1.02 -1.90
C ILE A 52 -5.53 -1.69 -2.62
N VAL A 53 -6.73 -1.51 -2.09
CA VAL A 53 -7.99 -1.92 -2.72
C VAL A 53 -8.78 -0.66 -3.04
N ASP A 54 -9.13 -0.48 -4.31
CA ASP A 54 -9.92 0.65 -4.78
C ASP A 54 -11.40 0.30 -4.77
N ASN A 55 -12.20 1.18 -4.19
CA ASN A 55 -13.66 1.09 -4.19
C ASN A 55 -14.27 1.82 -5.40
N PRO A 56 -15.46 1.41 -5.84
CA PRO A 56 -16.16 2.08 -6.96
C PRO A 56 -16.51 3.56 -6.69
N ASP A 57 -16.61 3.96 -5.43
CA ASP A 57 -16.88 5.35 -5.02
C ASP A 57 -15.64 6.27 -5.06
N GLY A 58 -14.49 5.74 -5.50
CA GLY A 58 -13.22 6.46 -5.56
C GLY A 58 -12.45 6.50 -4.24
N THR A 59 -12.96 5.88 -3.18
CA THR A 59 -12.18 5.67 -1.95
C THR A 59 -11.26 4.46 -2.09
N SER A 60 -10.26 4.37 -1.23
CA SER A 60 -9.35 3.22 -1.18
C SER A 60 -9.03 2.86 0.27
N TYR A 61 -8.66 1.61 0.47
CA TYR A 61 -8.18 1.10 1.75
C TYR A 61 -7.06 0.09 1.53
N THR A 62 -6.34 -0.24 2.57
CA THR A 62 -5.27 -1.24 2.52
C THR A 62 -5.74 -2.59 3.04
N SER A 63 -5.19 -3.67 2.50
CA SER A 63 -5.50 -5.03 2.94
C SER A 63 -4.24 -5.90 2.99
N PRO A 64 -4.01 -6.65 4.09
CA PRO A 64 -2.93 -7.64 4.13
C PRO A 64 -3.26 -8.84 3.24
N THR A 65 -2.30 -9.30 2.46
CA THR A 65 -2.51 -10.37 1.48
C THR A 65 -2.09 -11.76 1.97
N CYS A 66 -1.33 -11.85 3.05
CA CYS A 66 -0.79 -13.13 3.53
C CYS A 66 -1.81 -14.05 4.22
N VAL A 67 -2.94 -13.51 4.65
CA VAL A 67 -4.02 -14.25 5.34
C VAL A 67 -5.36 -14.18 4.59
N VAL A 68 -5.47 -13.33 3.59
CA VAL A 68 -6.70 -13.18 2.80
C VAL A 68 -6.59 -14.04 1.55
N PRO A 69 -7.50 -14.98 1.32
CA PRO A 69 -7.53 -15.76 0.09
C PRO A 69 -7.69 -14.88 -1.15
N ALA A 70 -7.10 -15.26 -2.27
CA ALA A 70 -7.19 -14.53 -3.53
C ALA A 70 -8.64 -14.31 -3.97
N ILE A 71 -9.52 -15.29 -3.72
CA ILE A 71 -10.94 -15.22 -4.03
C ILE A 71 -11.66 -14.08 -3.26
N GLY A 72 -11.15 -13.68 -2.09
CA GLY A 72 -11.65 -12.53 -1.32
C GLY A 72 -11.47 -11.17 -2.03
N PHE A 73 -10.65 -11.15 -3.09
CA PHE A 73 -10.45 -9.98 -3.95
C PHE A 73 -11.20 -10.09 -5.29
N SER A 74 -12.03 -11.12 -5.48
CA SER A 74 -12.78 -11.26 -6.73
C SER A 74 -13.69 -10.06 -6.98
N GLY A 75 -13.69 -9.56 -8.20
CA GLY A 75 -14.43 -8.36 -8.62
C GLY A 75 -13.80 -7.04 -8.18
N LYS A 76 -12.68 -7.05 -7.46
CA LYS A 76 -12.04 -5.83 -6.95
C LYS A 76 -10.93 -5.33 -7.88
N ALA A 77 -10.65 -4.03 -7.76
CA ALA A 77 -9.44 -3.40 -8.31
C ALA A 77 -8.42 -3.24 -7.18
N ILE A 78 -7.19 -3.68 -7.42
CA ILE A 78 -6.10 -3.57 -6.45
C ILE A 78 -4.87 -2.94 -7.08
N ARG A 79 -4.10 -2.26 -6.23
CA ARG A 79 -2.80 -1.70 -6.58
C ARG A 79 -1.73 -2.30 -5.68
N THR A 80 -0.64 -2.76 -6.28
CA THR A 80 0.59 -3.16 -5.60
C THR A 80 1.63 -2.05 -5.76
N VAL A 81 2.75 -2.16 -5.05
CA VAL A 81 3.82 -1.15 -5.14
C VAL A 81 4.35 -0.97 -6.56
N GLU A 82 4.29 -2.01 -7.40
CA GLU A 82 4.69 -1.95 -8.81
C GLU A 82 3.79 -1.03 -9.64
N GLY A 83 2.55 -0.83 -9.22
CA GLY A 83 1.58 0.03 -9.91
C GLY A 83 1.68 1.52 -9.55
N HIS A 84 2.54 1.91 -8.59
CA HIS A 84 2.68 3.31 -8.20
C HIS A 84 3.44 4.13 -9.24
N ALA A 85 4.58 3.62 -9.72
CA ALA A 85 5.36 4.27 -10.76
C ALA A 85 4.66 4.12 -12.12
N LYS A 86 4.67 5.18 -12.92
CA LYS A 86 4.15 5.18 -14.29
C LYS A 86 5.27 5.51 -15.27
N GLU A 87 5.45 4.66 -16.27
CA GLU A 87 6.46 4.86 -17.32
C GLU A 87 7.89 5.09 -16.78
N GLY A 88 8.20 4.51 -15.62
CA GLY A 88 9.48 4.68 -14.93
C GLY A 88 9.56 5.91 -14.02
N GLU A 89 8.55 6.78 -14.03
CA GLU A 89 8.50 7.95 -13.19
C GLU A 89 7.98 7.62 -11.79
N LEU A 90 8.82 7.86 -10.77
CA LEU A 90 8.44 7.67 -9.37
C LEU A 90 7.39 8.67 -8.92
N THR A 91 6.46 8.23 -8.10
CA THR A 91 5.51 9.13 -7.43
C THR A 91 6.24 10.08 -6.47
N PRO A 92 5.62 11.22 -6.09
CA PRO A 92 6.19 12.10 -5.06
C PRO A 92 6.51 11.35 -3.75
N LEU A 93 5.66 10.39 -3.36
CA LEU A 93 5.88 9.59 -2.15
C LEU A 93 7.11 8.67 -2.28
N GLN A 94 7.28 8.00 -3.41
CA GLN A 94 8.45 7.16 -3.66
C GLN A 94 9.74 8.00 -3.68
N ARG A 95 9.74 9.16 -4.32
CA ARG A 95 10.87 10.10 -4.30
C ARG A 95 11.19 10.55 -2.88
N SER A 96 10.19 10.97 -2.12
CA SER A 96 10.38 11.41 -0.74
C SER A 96 10.98 10.31 0.15
N PHE A 97 10.58 9.03 -0.06
CA PHE A 97 11.18 7.92 0.68
C PHE A 97 12.67 7.75 0.39
N ILE A 98 13.10 7.99 -0.86
CA ILE A 98 14.51 7.95 -1.25
C ILE A 98 15.26 9.16 -0.65
N GLU A 99 14.73 10.35 -0.81
CA GLU A 99 15.34 11.62 -0.36
C GLU A 99 15.53 11.68 1.16
N HIS A 100 14.59 11.11 1.92
CA HIS A 100 14.66 11.05 3.39
C HIS A 100 15.40 9.81 3.91
N PHE A 101 15.91 8.95 3.03
CA PHE A 101 16.51 7.67 3.44
C PHE A 101 15.57 6.86 4.36
N ALA A 102 14.27 6.82 4.01
CA ALA A 102 13.23 6.26 4.86
C ALA A 102 13.30 4.74 5.02
N PHE A 103 14.13 4.06 4.25
CA PHE A 103 14.29 2.60 4.30
C PHE A 103 15.76 2.18 4.38
N GLN A 104 16.01 0.98 4.89
CA GLN A 104 17.33 0.32 4.90
C GLN A 104 17.27 -0.95 4.07
N CYS A 105 16.82 -2.10 4.63
CA CYS A 105 16.70 -3.34 3.85
C CYS A 105 15.57 -3.30 2.79
N GLY A 106 14.60 -2.40 2.92
CA GLY A 106 13.51 -2.20 1.99
C GLY A 106 12.35 -3.20 2.10
N TYR A 107 12.44 -4.22 2.98
CA TYR A 107 11.46 -5.30 3.01
C TYR A 107 10.05 -4.85 3.44
N CYS A 108 9.92 -3.96 4.41
CA CYS A 108 8.65 -3.39 4.86
C CYS A 108 8.17 -2.21 3.99
N THR A 109 9.05 -1.62 3.19
CA THR A 109 8.78 -0.39 2.43
C THR A 109 7.55 -0.45 1.52
N PRO A 110 7.25 -1.54 0.80
CA PRO A 110 6.03 -1.63 0.00
C PRO A 110 4.74 -1.43 0.81
N GLY A 111 4.68 -1.98 2.03
CA GLY A 111 3.53 -1.77 2.92
C GLY A 111 3.39 -0.31 3.35
N PHE A 112 4.48 0.31 3.79
CA PHE A 112 4.50 1.74 4.14
C PHE A 112 4.12 2.64 2.96
N LEU A 113 4.58 2.33 1.74
CA LEU A 113 4.22 3.09 0.54
C LEU A 113 2.73 2.98 0.22
N ASN A 114 2.17 1.77 0.30
CA ASN A 114 0.74 1.56 0.03
C ASN A 114 -0.13 2.28 1.06
N GLU A 115 0.20 2.18 2.35
CA GLU A 115 -0.54 2.88 3.41
C GLU A 115 -0.39 4.40 3.30
N GLY A 116 0.82 4.89 3.09
CA GLY A 116 1.09 6.30 2.87
C GLY A 116 0.32 6.86 1.66
N GLN A 117 0.20 6.09 0.58
CA GLN A 117 -0.56 6.49 -0.61
C GLN A 117 -2.06 6.63 -0.29
N VAL A 118 -2.64 5.66 0.44
CA VAL A 118 -4.05 5.74 0.88
C VAL A 118 -4.26 6.93 1.81
N LEU A 119 -3.32 7.22 2.71
CA LEU A 119 -3.37 8.43 3.54
C LEU A 119 -3.38 9.70 2.69
N LEU A 120 -2.50 9.81 1.70
CA LEU A 120 -2.44 10.99 0.81
C LEU A 120 -3.75 11.18 0.04
N GLU A 121 -4.34 10.10 -0.45
CA GLU A 121 -5.63 10.12 -1.17
C GLU A 121 -6.78 10.52 -0.24
N ARG A 122 -6.78 10.02 0.99
CA ARG A 122 -7.75 10.42 2.02
C ARG A 122 -7.64 11.91 2.33
N LEU A 123 -6.44 12.41 2.61
CA LEU A 123 -6.20 13.81 2.95
C LEU A 123 -6.52 14.78 1.78
N ALA A 124 -6.43 14.32 0.55
CA ALA A 124 -6.84 15.11 -0.61
C ALA A 124 -8.38 15.31 -0.67
N ARG A 125 -9.15 14.40 -0.07
CA ARG A 125 -10.63 14.51 0.04
C ARG A 125 -11.06 15.15 1.35
N GLU A 126 -10.39 14.81 2.42
CA GLU A 126 -10.72 15.19 3.80
C GLU A 126 -9.45 15.72 4.50
N PRO A 127 -9.06 16.99 4.21
CA PRO A 127 -7.88 17.56 4.82
C PRO A 127 -8.06 17.74 6.34
N VAL A 128 -6.98 17.53 7.09
CA VAL A 128 -6.95 17.73 8.55
C VAL A 128 -6.19 19.00 8.91
N ALA A 129 -6.35 19.51 10.13
CA ALA A 129 -5.55 20.64 10.60
C ALA A 129 -4.05 20.28 10.57
N GLN A 130 -3.20 21.23 10.24
CA GLN A 130 -1.76 21.03 10.18
C GLN A 130 -1.19 20.50 11.52
N THR A 131 -1.78 20.88 12.64
CA THR A 131 -1.45 20.42 13.98
C THR A 131 -1.76 18.94 14.20
N ASP A 132 -2.68 18.36 13.44
CA ASP A 132 -3.11 16.97 13.55
C ASP A 132 -2.39 16.03 12.56
N LEU A 133 -1.50 16.55 11.71
CA LEU A 133 -0.81 15.75 10.69
C LEU A 133 -0.01 14.59 11.28
N ASP A 134 0.74 14.82 12.35
CA ASP A 134 1.55 13.76 12.96
C ASP A 134 0.68 12.64 13.53
N LYS A 135 -0.47 12.99 14.10
CA LYS A 135 -1.47 12.02 14.54
C LYS A 135 -2.05 11.22 13.37
N ALA A 136 -2.39 11.90 12.26
CA ALA A 136 -2.93 11.24 11.08
C ALA A 136 -1.91 10.29 10.43
N ILE A 137 -0.62 10.68 10.39
CA ILE A 137 0.48 9.86 9.89
C ILE A 137 0.70 8.66 10.81
N GLY A 138 0.75 8.86 12.14
CA GLY A 138 0.88 7.78 13.11
C GLY A 138 -0.25 6.77 13.00
N GLN A 139 -1.50 7.21 12.93
CA GLN A 139 -2.66 6.32 12.74
C GLN A 139 -2.57 5.45 11.49
N ALA A 140 -1.98 5.97 10.41
CA ALA A 140 -1.79 5.22 9.18
C ALA A 140 -0.58 4.25 9.27
N LEU A 141 0.57 4.71 9.77
CA LEU A 141 1.83 3.99 9.62
C LEU A 141 2.24 3.12 10.81
N ASP A 142 1.81 3.44 12.04
CA ASP A 142 2.34 2.79 13.26
C ASP A 142 1.93 1.32 13.41
N GLY A 143 0.97 0.85 12.60
CA GLY A 143 0.63 -0.57 12.50
C GLY A 143 1.68 -1.41 11.74
N HIS A 144 2.50 -0.78 10.90
CA HIS A 144 3.52 -1.47 10.11
C HIS A 144 4.76 -1.77 10.94
N LEU A 145 5.37 -2.95 10.74
CA LEU A 145 6.58 -3.34 11.46
C LEU A 145 7.83 -3.13 10.61
N CYS A 146 8.75 -2.33 11.14
CA CYS A 146 10.10 -2.17 10.61
C CYS A 146 11.15 -2.41 11.71
N ARG A 147 12.09 -3.34 11.49
CA ARG A 147 13.15 -3.63 12.47
C ARG A 147 14.41 -2.77 12.25
N CYS A 148 14.53 -2.10 11.11
CA CYS A 148 15.78 -1.43 10.71
C CYS A 148 15.80 0.06 11.06
N THR A 149 14.71 0.81 10.79
CA THR A 149 14.76 2.27 10.64
C THR A 149 14.38 3.06 11.90
N GLY A 150 13.65 2.45 12.85
CA GLY A 150 13.06 3.18 13.97
C GLY A 150 11.92 4.13 13.58
N TYR A 151 11.34 3.98 12.38
CA TYR A 151 10.12 4.64 11.87
C TYR A 151 10.23 6.13 11.53
N VAL A 152 11.03 6.92 12.22
CA VAL A 152 11.09 8.38 12.14
C VAL A 152 11.16 8.87 10.69
N LYS A 153 12.02 8.28 9.87
CA LYS A 153 12.21 8.69 8.48
C LYS A 153 11.01 8.38 7.57
N TYR A 154 10.24 7.36 7.86
CA TYR A 154 8.98 7.10 7.17
C TYR A 154 7.97 8.21 7.44
N HIS A 155 7.81 8.62 8.70
CA HIS A 155 6.93 9.72 9.09
C HIS A 155 7.36 11.06 8.46
N GLU A 156 8.65 11.40 8.51
CA GLU A 156 9.21 12.60 7.90
C GLU A 156 8.95 12.63 6.39
N ALA A 157 9.17 11.51 5.68
CA ALA A 157 8.98 11.43 4.24
C ALA A 157 7.51 11.61 3.84
N VAL A 158 6.57 10.97 4.55
CA VAL A 158 5.13 11.14 4.29
C VAL A 158 4.70 12.56 4.62
N ARG A 159 5.14 13.12 5.75
CA ARG A 159 4.86 14.51 6.14
C ARG A 159 5.33 15.51 5.09
N ALA A 160 6.53 15.33 4.54
CA ALA A 160 7.07 16.21 3.50
C ALA A 160 6.17 16.24 2.26
N VAL A 161 5.65 15.11 1.82
CA VAL A 161 4.72 15.04 0.67
C VAL A 161 3.37 15.69 0.98
N ILE A 162 2.86 15.53 2.21
CA ILE A 162 1.62 16.21 2.63
C ILE A 162 1.82 17.72 2.58
N LEU A 163 2.89 18.25 3.19
CA LEU A 163 3.16 19.66 3.26
C LEU A 163 3.49 20.32 1.89
N ALA A 164 3.94 19.53 0.92
CA ALA A 164 4.16 20.02 -0.44
C ALA A 164 2.86 20.31 -1.21
N ASP A 165 1.70 19.85 -0.72
CA ASP A 165 0.40 20.08 -1.34
C ASP A 165 -0.58 20.71 -0.34
N PRO A 166 -0.79 22.04 -0.39
CA PRO A 166 -1.66 22.76 0.55
C PRO A 166 -3.12 22.30 0.58
N LYS A 167 -3.54 21.48 -0.39
CA LYS A 167 -4.90 20.94 -0.41
C LYS A 167 -5.11 19.79 0.58
N ARG A 168 -4.03 19.25 1.16
CA ARG A 168 -4.07 18.09 2.05
C ARG A 168 -4.17 18.42 3.53
N TYR A 169 -4.08 19.72 3.88
CA TYR A 169 -4.18 20.17 5.28
C TYR A 169 -4.82 21.55 5.38
N LEU A 170 -5.36 21.84 6.55
CA LEU A 170 -5.91 23.15 6.91
C LEU A 170 -4.88 23.91 7.78
N THR A 171 -4.65 25.18 7.48
CA THR A 171 -3.75 26.07 8.25
C THR A 171 -4.43 26.67 9.47
#